data_950ffeeab18ecf624193d394903a87dd
#
_entry.id   950ffeeab18ecf624193d394903a87dd
#
_cell.length_a   1.000
_cell.length_b   1.000
_cell.length_c   1.000
_cell.angle_alpha   90.00
_cell.angle_beta   90.00
_cell.angle_gamma   90.00
#
_symmetry.space_group_name_H-M   'P 1'
#
loop_
_entity.id
_entity.type
_entity.pdbx_description
1 polymer ?
#
loop_
_entity_poly.entity_id
_entity_poly.type
_entity_poly.pdbx_seq_one_letter_code
_entity_poly.pdbx_strand_id
1 'polypeptide(L)'
;MLPWFLNHHKQIFDHGVMIDYHSTDRSVEIIREICPTWDIVTSRNQDFQADNIDTEVMDIERDLDGWKIALNVTEQMIGDYSLLDSIEPTQLLLPTLFMVDTDRENIVSHERPLYEQKFHGFSFRDSQRDFLERRARSIHNVSVYYPPTNTPECMGPGRHYHNYNTDKLVILYYGWCPFDQGGIVRKLQIQTQIPLIDRQRGWGFHHITNKETLTYRLENEFIPRSRDLTEEIQQYVTKHKDLSNIL
;
A
#
# COMPACT_ATOMS: atom_id res chain seq x y z
N MET A 1 -10.56 -1.65 -5.80
CA MET A 1 -9.18 -1.20 -5.46
C MET A 1 -8.21 -1.33 -6.63
N LEU A 2 -8.09 -2.50 -7.22
CA LEU A 2 -7.09 -2.80 -8.25
C LEU A 2 -7.08 -1.80 -9.43
N PRO A 3 -8.22 -1.42 -10.05
CA PRO A 3 -8.20 -0.43 -11.13
C PRO A 3 -7.63 0.94 -10.72
N TRP A 4 -7.96 1.44 -9.52
CA TRP A 4 -7.39 2.70 -9.03
C TRP A 4 -5.88 2.60 -8.81
N PHE A 5 -5.43 1.49 -8.22
CA PHE A 5 -4.00 1.22 -8.02
C PHE A 5 -3.24 1.24 -9.33
N LEU A 6 -3.71 0.49 -10.32
CA LEU A 6 -3.06 0.36 -11.62
C LEU A 6 -3.08 1.67 -12.42
N ASN A 7 -4.26 2.33 -12.51
CA ASN A 7 -4.38 3.61 -13.24
C ASN A 7 -3.52 4.72 -12.64
N HIS A 8 -3.30 4.69 -11.33
CA HIS A 8 -2.42 5.63 -10.64
C HIS A 8 -0.96 5.32 -10.92
N HIS A 9 -0.52 4.10 -10.63
CA HIS A 9 0.91 3.77 -10.64
C HIS A 9 1.51 3.57 -12.03
N LYS A 10 0.73 3.22 -13.06
CA LYS A 10 1.23 3.15 -14.44
C LYS A 10 1.70 4.51 -15.00
N GLN A 11 1.35 5.61 -14.33
CA GLN A 11 1.81 6.96 -14.69
C GLN A 11 3.10 7.34 -13.97
N ILE A 12 3.55 6.51 -13.00
CA ILE A 12 4.67 6.79 -12.12
C ILE A 12 5.83 5.83 -12.39
N PHE A 13 5.50 4.55 -12.61
CA PHE A 13 6.48 3.49 -12.79
C PHE A 13 6.52 3.03 -14.24
N ASP A 14 7.71 2.95 -14.80
CA ASP A 14 7.95 2.39 -16.15
C ASP A 14 7.60 0.91 -16.20
N HIS A 15 7.78 0.20 -15.08
CA HIS A 15 7.55 -1.22 -14.95
C HIS A 15 6.93 -1.59 -13.61
N GLY A 16 6.16 -2.67 -13.58
CA GLY A 16 5.59 -3.23 -12.37
C GLY A 16 5.56 -4.77 -12.42
N VAL A 17 5.77 -5.38 -11.28
CA VAL A 17 5.60 -6.82 -11.09
C VAL A 17 4.42 -7.06 -10.16
N MET A 18 3.35 -7.65 -10.68
CA MET A 18 2.15 -7.98 -9.91
C MET A 18 2.19 -9.44 -9.47
N ILE A 19 2.25 -9.67 -8.16
CA ILE A 19 2.21 -11.04 -7.61
C ILE A 19 0.74 -11.43 -7.46
N ASP A 20 0.32 -12.43 -8.25
CA ASP A 20 -1.02 -13.00 -8.19
C ASP A 20 -1.04 -14.19 -7.21
N TYR A 21 -1.73 -14.01 -6.10
CA TYR A 21 -1.93 -15.05 -5.08
C TYR A 21 -3.11 -15.97 -5.46
N HIS A 22 -3.07 -16.56 -6.66
CA HIS A 22 -4.07 -17.50 -7.18
C HIS A 22 -5.48 -16.91 -7.22
N SER A 23 -5.62 -15.71 -7.74
CA SER A 23 -6.91 -15.03 -7.90
C SER A 23 -7.88 -15.86 -8.74
N THR A 24 -9.10 -15.98 -8.28
CA THR A 24 -10.19 -16.67 -8.96
C THR A 24 -11.21 -15.72 -9.58
N ASP A 25 -10.97 -14.43 -9.44
CA ASP A 25 -11.77 -13.34 -10.00
C ASP A 25 -11.10 -12.75 -11.26
N ARG A 26 -11.59 -11.60 -11.73
CA ARG A 26 -11.04 -10.90 -12.89
C ARG A 26 -9.73 -10.12 -12.65
N SER A 27 -9.04 -10.33 -11.52
CA SER A 27 -7.85 -9.52 -11.18
C SER A 27 -6.77 -9.59 -12.26
N VAL A 28 -6.43 -10.77 -12.74
CA VAL A 28 -5.40 -10.96 -13.79
C VAL A 28 -5.81 -10.29 -15.11
N GLU A 29 -7.10 -10.40 -15.51
CA GLU A 29 -7.62 -9.73 -16.70
C GLU A 29 -7.51 -8.20 -16.57
N ILE A 30 -7.92 -7.65 -15.44
CA ILE A 30 -7.83 -6.20 -15.15
C ILE A 30 -6.39 -5.69 -15.22
N ILE A 31 -5.42 -6.45 -14.70
CA ILE A 31 -4.01 -6.06 -14.80
C ILE A 31 -3.58 -6.00 -16.27
N ARG A 32 -3.90 -7.01 -17.07
CA ARG A 32 -3.55 -7.06 -18.50
C ARG A 32 -4.23 -5.96 -19.32
N GLU A 33 -5.48 -5.59 -18.97
CA GLU A 33 -6.20 -4.52 -19.62
C GLU A 33 -5.60 -3.13 -19.32
N ILE A 34 -5.20 -2.87 -18.09
CA ILE A 34 -4.77 -1.54 -17.65
C ILE A 34 -3.25 -1.36 -17.79
N CYS A 35 -2.47 -2.38 -17.49
CA CYS A 35 -1.01 -2.38 -17.50
C CYS A 35 -0.48 -3.56 -18.32
N PRO A 36 -0.66 -3.59 -19.66
CA PRO A 36 -0.32 -4.72 -20.50
C PRO A 36 1.18 -5.03 -20.55
N THR A 37 2.02 -4.07 -20.17
CA THR A 37 3.49 -4.20 -20.15
C THR A 37 4.06 -4.63 -18.80
N TRP A 38 3.20 -4.70 -17.76
CA TRP A 38 3.63 -5.14 -16.44
C TRP A 38 3.66 -6.66 -16.35
N ASP A 39 4.63 -7.19 -15.59
CA ASP A 39 4.72 -8.62 -15.36
C ASP A 39 3.66 -9.09 -14.35
N ILE A 40 3.13 -10.29 -14.60
CA ILE A 40 2.25 -10.97 -13.66
C ILE A 40 2.94 -12.28 -13.27
N VAL A 41 3.30 -12.40 -12.01
CA VAL A 41 3.94 -13.58 -11.44
C VAL A 41 2.92 -14.29 -10.55
N THR A 42 2.65 -15.56 -10.84
CA THR A 42 1.85 -16.38 -9.92
C THR A 42 2.67 -16.65 -8.68
N SER A 43 2.12 -16.38 -7.50
CA SER A 43 2.79 -16.63 -6.24
C SER A 43 3.19 -18.09 -6.10
N ARG A 44 4.41 -18.31 -5.62
CA ARG A 44 4.91 -19.66 -5.25
C ARG A 44 4.28 -20.18 -3.96
N ASN A 45 3.54 -19.32 -3.23
CA ASN A 45 2.92 -19.65 -1.96
C ASN A 45 1.44 -19.99 -2.15
N GLN A 46 1.00 -21.10 -1.58
CA GLN A 46 -0.41 -21.53 -1.61
C GLN A 46 -1.21 -20.92 -0.46
N ASP A 47 -0.55 -20.67 0.68
CA ASP A 47 -1.13 -20.09 1.89
C ASP A 47 -0.57 -18.70 2.15
N PHE A 48 -1.32 -17.88 2.88
CA PHE A 48 -0.87 -16.56 3.32
C PHE A 48 0.03 -16.68 4.57
N GLN A 49 1.16 -17.39 4.42
CA GLN A 49 2.18 -17.50 5.45
C GLN A 49 3.11 -16.29 5.37
N ALA A 50 3.11 -15.48 6.43
CA ALA A 50 3.77 -14.16 6.44
C ALA A 50 5.23 -14.20 5.99
N ASP A 51 6.03 -15.12 6.54
CA ASP A 51 7.46 -15.24 6.19
C ASP A 51 7.71 -15.54 4.72
N ASN A 52 6.92 -16.46 4.17
CA ASN A 52 7.09 -16.91 2.79
C ASN A 52 6.70 -15.81 1.82
N ILE A 53 5.63 -15.05 2.14
CA ILE A 53 5.18 -13.92 1.34
C ILE A 53 6.20 -12.79 1.37
N ASP A 54 6.71 -12.46 2.55
CA ASP A 54 7.74 -11.43 2.70
C ASP A 54 9.01 -11.81 1.92
N THR A 55 9.43 -13.09 2.00
CA THR A 55 10.57 -13.60 1.26
C THR A 55 10.35 -13.52 -0.25
N GLU A 56 9.18 -13.89 -0.76
CA GLU A 56 8.84 -13.82 -2.18
C GLU A 56 8.95 -12.40 -2.73
N VAL A 57 8.38 -11.43 -2.01
CA VAL A 57 8.46 -10.01 -2.39
C VAL A 57 9.90 -9.52 -2.38
N MET A 58 10.67 -9.84 -1.34
CA MET A 58 12.08 -9.44 -1.23
C MET A 58 12.95 -10.07 -2.32
N ASP A 59 12.68 -11.31 -2.73
CA ASP A 59 13.39 -11.95 -3.83
C ASP A 59 13.17 -11.22 -5.15
N ILE A 60 11.90 -10.88 -5.46
CA ILE A 60 11.55 -10.11 -6.66
C ILE A 60 12.18 -8.72 -6.61
N GLU A 61 12.05 -8.04 -5.47
CA GLU A 61 12.57 -6.69 -5.29
C GLU A 61 14.09 -6.62 -5.45
N ARG A 62 14.82 -7.67 -5.03
CA ARG A 62 16.27 -7.78 -5.19
C ARG A 62 16.69 -7.83 -6.65
N ASP A 63 15.89 -8.47 -7.50
CA ASP A 63 16.20 -8.68 -8.91
C ASP A 63 15.83 -7.50 -9.81
N LEU A 64 15.14 -6.47 -9.27
CA LEU A 64 14.79 -5.25 -10.00
C LEU A 64 15.92 -4.21 -9.92
N ASP A 65 16.10 -3.48 -11.02
CA ASP A 65 17.03 -2.34 -11.10
C ASP A 65 16.29 -1.01 -10.88
N GLY A 66 17.05 0.06 -10.62
CA GLY A 66 16.52 1.41 -10.46
C GLY A 66 15.77 1.64 -9.15
N TRP A 67 14.95 2.71 -9.12
CA TRP A 67 14.10 3.01 -7.99
C TRP A 67 12.95 1.99 -7.90
N LYS A 68 12.81 1.37 -6.75
CA LYS A 68 11.84 0.31 -6.51
C LYS A 68 11.17 0.42 -5.15
N ILE A 69 9.93 -0.04 -5.09
CA ILE A 69 9.09 -0.05 -3.89
C ILE A 69 8.07 -1.19 -3.96
N ALA A 70 7.88 -1.91 -2.88
CA ALA A 70 6.81 -2.88 -2.76
C ALA A 70 5.56 -2.25 -2.14
N LEU A 71 4.43 -2.33 -2.84
CA LEU A 71 3.15 -1.74 -2.43
C LEU A 71 2.03 -2.78 -2.41
N ASN A 72 1.10 -2.61 -1.49
CA ASN A 72 -0.19 -3.31 -1.56
C ASN A 72 -1.15 -2.56 -2.50
N VAL A 73 -2.09 -3.26 -3.10
CA VAL A 73 -3.14 -2.66 -3.97
C VAL A 73 -4.00 -1.60 -3.26
N THR A 74 -3.88 -1.46 -1.95
CA THR A 74 -4.55 -0.44 -1.15
C THR A 74 -3.68 0.78 -0.87
N GLU A 75 -2.50 0.86 -1.45
CA GLU A 75 -1.54 1.92 -1.21
C GLU A 75 -1.31 2.70 -2.51
N GLN A 76 -1.37 4.02 -2.43
CA GLN A 76 -1.06 4.91 -3.54
C GLN A 76 0.06 5.85 -3.13
N MET A 77 1.16 5.86 -3.87
CA MET A 77 2.27 6.80 -3.65
C MET A 77 1.98 8.10 -4.38
N ILE A 78 2.06 9.23 -3.69
CA ILE A 78 1.93 10.57 -4.27
C ILE A 78 3.06 11.48 -3.82
N GLY A 79 3.36 12.51 -4.59
CA GLY A 79 4.31 13.56 -4.23
C GLY A 79 5.23 14.00 -5.36
N ASP A 80 6.36 14.57 -4.99
CA ASP A 80 7.37 15.12 -5.90
C ASP A 80 8.37 14.03 -6.32
N TYR A 81 8.08 13.36 -7.43
CA TYR A 81 8.93 12.29 -7.96
C TYR A 81 10.26 12.80 -8.53
N SER A 82 10.39 14.10 -8.86
CA SER A 82 11.66 14.69 -9.32
C SER A 82 12.75 14.61 -8.25
N LEU A 83 12.36 14.40 -7.00
CA LEU A 83 13.30 14.08 -5.93
C LEU A 83 14.17 12.87 -6.28
N LEU A 84 13.57 11.83 -6.87
CA LEU A 84 14.26 10.56 -7.16
C LEU A 84 15.34 10.73 -8.24
N ASP A 85 15.18 11.69 -9.14
CA ASP A 85 16.17 12.03 -10.18
C ASP A 85 17.29 12.93 -9.65
N SER A 86 17.04 13.63 -8.54
CA SER A 86 17.92 14.68 -8.02
C SER A 86 18.80 14.28 -6.84
N ILE A 87 18.57 13.12 -6.27
CA ILE A 87 19.32 12.65 -5.10
C ILE A 87 20.26 11.49 -5.46
N GLU A 88 21.37 11.40 -4.72
CA GLU A 88 22.27 10.25 -4.80
C GLU A 88 21.54 8.96 -4.44
N PRO A 89 21.98 7.82 -5.00
CA PRO A 89 21.42 6.51 -4.68
C PRO A 89 21.29 6.28 -3.18
N THR A 90 20.08 5.99 -2.72
CA THR A 90 19.76 5.89 -1.29
C THR A 90 18.49 5.09 -1.04
N GLN A 91 18.10 5.03 0.20
CA GLN A 91 16.86 4.45 0.69
C GLN A 91 16.08 5.49 1.49
N LEU A 92 14.83 5.71 1.11
CA LEU A 92 13.93 6.68 1.74
C LEU A 92 12.76 5.98 2.39
N LEU A 93 12.36 6.45 3.57
CA LEU A 93 11.11 6.07 4.20
C LEU A 93 10.01 7.06 3.82
N LEU A 94 8.92 6.54 3.27
CA LEU A 94 7.74 7.30 2.93
C LEU A 94 6.71 7.21 4.08
N PRO A 95 6.29 8.34 4.64
CA PRO A 95 5.22 8.35 5.64
C PRO A 95 3.90 7.89 5.02
N THR A 96 2.94 7.51 5.87
CA THR A 96 1.64 7.04 5.42
C THR A 96 0.52 7.89 6.00
N LEU A 97 -0.40 8.33 5.15
CA LEU A 97 -1.70 8.84 5.52
C LEU A 97 -2.73 7.70 5.48
N PHE A 98 -3.41 7.50 6.58
CA PHE A 98 -4.43 6.46 6.70
C PHE A 98 -5.77 7.02 6.26
N MET A 99 -6.28 6.52 5.13
CA MET A 99 -7.53 6.99 4.55
C MET A 99 -8.73 6.28 5.16
N VAL A 100 -9.74 7.06 5.53
CA VAL A 100 -10.94 6.59 6.25
C VAL A 100 -12.19 6.96 5.46
N ASP A 101 -13.09 6.02 5.28
CA ASP A 101 -14.37 6.26 4.64
C ASP A 101 -15.39 6.87 5.63
N THR A 102 -15.50 8.17 5.60
CA THR A 102 -16.44 8.94 6.43
C THR A 102 -17.80 9.15 5.75
N ASP A 103 -17.87 8.94 4.44
CA ASP A 103 -19.06 9.09 3.61
C ASP A 103 -19.27 7.85 2.74
N ARG A 104 -19.92 6.83 3.30
CA ARG A 104 -20.19 5.54 2.67
C ARG A 104 -21.29 5.59 1.60
N GLU A 105 -22.07 6.65 1.54
CA GLU A 105 -23.11 6.85 0.54
C GLU A 105 -22.53 7.40 -0.77
N ASN A 106 -21.37 8.03 -0.70
CA ASN A 106 -20.67 8.53 -1.87
C ASN A 106 -20.02 7.39 -2.65
N ILE A 107 -20.67 7.02 -3.75
CA ILE A 107 -20.21 5.97 -4.67
C ILE A 107 -19.04 6.52 -5.48
N VAL A 108 -17.90 5.85 -5.40
CA VAL A 108 -16.67 6.25 -6.08
C VAL A 108 -16.57 5.68 -7.50
N SER A 109 -16.06 6.48 -8.43
CA SER A 109 -15.80 6.08 -9.82
C SER A 109 -14.35 5.64 -10.02
N HIS A 110 -14.12 4.61 -10.84
CA HIS A 110 -12.77 4.19 -11.24
C HIS A 110 -12.13 5.12 -12.29
N GLU A 111 -12.91 6.02 -12.89
CA GLU A 111 -12.44 6.99 -13.89
C GLU A 111 -11.70 8.17 -13.28
N ARG A 112 -11.83 8.36 -11.97
CA ARG A 112 -11.19 9.46 -11.24
C ARG A 112 -10.25 8.90 -10.17
N PRO A 113 -9.14 9.62 -9.86
CA PRO A 113 -8.28 9.25 -8.74
C PRO A 113 -9.06 9.10 -7.43
N LEU A 114 -8.72 8.10 -6.64
CA LEU A 114 -9.46 7.83 -5.40
C LEU A 114 -9.28 8.96 -4.37
N TYR A 115 -8.11 9.61 -4.35
CA TYR A 115 -7.82 10.74 -3.45
C TYR A 115 -8.61 12.02 -3.77
N GLU A 116 -9.20 12.14 -4.96
CA GLU A 116 -10.13 13.22 -5.30
C GLU A 116 -11.57 12.95 -4.83
N GLN A 117 -11.86 11.72 -4.41
CA GLN A 117 -13.20 11.26 -4.05
C GLN A 117 -13.33 10.90 -2.57
N LYS A 118 -12.23 10.46 -1.96
CA LYS A 118 -12.12 10.02 -0.58
C LYS A 118 -10.83 10.61 0.02
N PHE A 119 -10.97 11.66 0.79
CA PHE A 119 -9.87 12.49 1.27
C PHE A 119 -9.85 12.70 2.79
N HIS A 120 -10.70 11.99 3.52
CA HIS A 120 -10.65 12.00 4.99
C HIS A 120 -9.66 10.94 5.49
N GLY A 121 -8.97 11.28 6.57
CA GLY A 121 -7.98 10.38 7.15
C GLY A 121 -7.20 11.01 8.29
N PHE A 122 -6.10 10.39 8.65
CA PHE A 122 -5.19 10.90 9.67
C PHE A 122 -3.74 10.48 9.37
N SER A 123 -2.80 11.29 9.82
CA SER A 123 -1.39 10.93 9.81
C SER A 123 -1.09 9.96 10.95
N PHE A 124 -0.28 8.96 10.68
CA PHE A 124 0.22 8.13 11.76
C PHE A 124 1.20 8.86 12.69
N ARG A 125 1.85 9.92 12.22
CA ARG A 125 2.70 10.79 13.06
C ARG A 125 1.91 11.46 14.19
N ASP A 126 0.58 11.61 14.03
CA ASP A 126 -0.30 12.23 15.03
C ASP A 126 -0.64 11.29 16.21
N SER A 127 -0.18 10.06 16.19
CA SER A 127 -0.43 9.09 17.25
C SER A 127 0.86 8.78 18.02
N GLN A 128 0.81 8.88 19.33
CA GLN A 128 1.94 8.57 20.23
C GLN A 128 2.30 7.06 20.31
N ARG A 129 1.88 6.26 19.34
CA ARG A 129 2.14 4.83 19.35
C ARG A 129 3.18 4.47 18.29
N ASP A 130 4.37 4.05 18.71
CA ASP A 130 5.48 3.54 17.87
C ASP A 130 5.09 2.48 16.83
N PHE A 131 3.94 1.85 17.01
CA PHE A 131 3.36 0.87 16.07
C PHE A 131 3.08 1.44 14.68
N LEU A 132 3.07 2.73 14.50
CA LEU A 132 2.57 3.42 13.32
C LEU A 132 3.65 3.75 12.29
N GLU A 133 4.90 3.88 12.71
CA GLU A 133 6.05 3.92 11.80
C GLU A 133 6.16 2.63 10.99
N ARG A 134 5.61 1.52 11.52
CA ARG A 134 5.58 0.21 10.88
C ARG A 134 4.72 0.11 9.61
N ARG A 135 3.92 1.13 9.27
CA ARG A 135 3.14 1.16 8.01
C ARG A 135 3.79 1.96 6.90
N ALA A 136 4.88 2.64 7.18
CA ALA A 136 5.66 3.32 6.16
C ALA A 136 6.21 2.33 5.12
N ARG A 137 6.49 2.82 3.92
CA ARG A 137 7.13 2.05 2.84
C ARG A 137 8.51 2.58 2.58
N SER A 138 9.42 1.71 2.22
CA SER A 138 10.75 2.09 1.76
C SER A 138 10.79 2.09 0.24
N ILE A 139 11.23 3.23 -0.35
CA ILE A 139 11.63 3.30 -1.75
C ILE A 139 13.16 3.38 -1.81
N HIS A 140 13.79 2.65 -2.71
CA HIS A 140 15.25 2.60 -2.79
C HIS A 140 15.74 2.24 -4.19
N ASN A 141 16.98 2.64 -4.51
CA ASN A 141 17.72 2.28 -5.73
C ASN A 141 19.12 1.76 -5.44
N VAL A 142 19.36 1.32 -4.22
CA VAL A 142 20.62 0.71 -3.76
C VAL A 142 20.36 -0.73 -3.31
N SER A 143 21.43 -1.50 -3.20
CA SER A 143 21.34 -2.77 -2.48
C SER A 143 21.03 -2.50 -1.02
N VAL A 144 19.89 -2.98 -0.56
CA VAL A 144 19.46 -2.87 0.83
C VAL A 144 19.71 -4.20 1.55
N TYR A 145 19.88 -4.10 2.85
CA TYR A 145 19.85 -5.29 3.69
C TYR A 145 18.42 -5.80 3.78
N TYR A 146 18.21 -7.05 3.36
CA TYR A 146 16.95 -7.76 3.55
C TYR A 146 17.06 -8.59 4.83
N PRO A 147 16.50 -8.11 5.96
CA PRO A 147 16.61 -8.82 7.22
C PRO A 147 15.87 -10.16 7.12
N PRO A 148 16.29 -11.15 7.89
CA PRO A 148 15.52 -12.38 8.00
C PRO A 148 14.08 -12.06 8.43
N THR A 149 13.13 -12.74 7.83
CA THR A 149 11.74 -12.67 8.24
C THR A 149 11.65 -13.02 9.74
N ASN A 150 10.68 -12.50 10.45
CA ASN A 150 10.50 -12.63 11.91
C ASN A 150 11.47 -11.87 12.81
N THR A 151 12.23 -10.96 12.27
CA THR A 151 13.03 -10.06 13.10
C THR A 151 12.30 -8.74 13.31
N PRO A 152 12.62 -7.96 14.34
CA PRO A 152 12.07 -6.62 14.52
C PRO A 152 12.37 -5.70 13.34
N GLU A 153 13.43 -5.97 12.58
CA GLU A 153 13.85 -5.23 11.41
C GLU A 153 13.01 -5.54 10.17
N CYS A 154 12.42 -6.76 10.09
CA CYS A 154 11.53 -7.15 9.01
C CYS A 154 10.07 -6.96 9.44
N MET A 155 9.48 -5.85 9.03
CA MET A 155 8.10 -5.49 9.37
C MET A 155 7.10 -5.75 8.22
N GLY A 156 7.41 -6.70 7.36
CA GLY A 156 6.63 -7.05 6.19
C GLY A 156 7.20 -6.52 4.88
N PRO A 157 6.64 -6.95 3.74
CA PRO A 157 7.16 -6.64 2.41
C PRO A 157 7.32 -5.13 2.19
N GLY A 158 8.47 -4.73 1.66
CA GLY A 158 8.77 -3.33 1.37
C GLY A 158 8.88 -2.41 2.58
N ARG A 159 9.09 -2.97 3.79
CA ARG A 159 9.29 -2.22 5.04
C ARG A 159 10.68 -2.49 5.61
N HIS A 160 11.68 -2.34 4.78
CA HIS A 160 13.06 -2.56 5.17
C HIS A 160 13.55 -1.42 6.08
N TYR A 161 14.63 -1.70 6.81
CA TYR A 161 15.36 -0.66 7.53
C TYR A 161 15.75 0.47 6.58
N HIS A 162 15.62 1.71 7.02
CA HIS A 162 15.81 2.93 6.23
C HIS A 162 16.73 3.90 6.95
N ASN A 163 17.45 4.69 6.15
CA ASN A 163 18.40 5.68 6.67
C ASN A 163 17.80 7.09 6.76
N TYR A 164 16.86 7.42 5.85
CA TYR A 164 16.35 8.79 5.73
C TYR A 164 14.83 8.78 5.57
N ASN A 165 14.18 9.73 6.23
CA ASN A 165 12.78 10.05 6.03
C ASN A 165 12.65 11.11 4.93
N THR A 166 11.55 11.09 4.19
CA THR A 166 11.18 12.17 3.28
C THR A 166 9.79 12.70 3.60
N ASP A 167 9.60 13.99 3.36
CA ASP A 167 8.30 14.67 3.39
C ASP A 167 7.84 15.07 1.97
N LYS A 168 8.60 14.66 0.94
CA LYS A 168 8.29 14.95 -0.46
C LYS A 168 7.37 13.91 -1.10
N LEU A 169 7.43 12.68 -0.62
CA LEU A 169 6.63 11.55 -1.06
C LEU A 169 5.85 10.98 0.12
N VAL A 170 4.62 10.54 -0.13
CA VAL A 170 3.74 9.97 0.90
C VAL A 170 2.92 8.81 0.34
N ILE A 171 2.57 7.87 1.19
CA ILE A 171 1.65 6.77 0.86
C ILE A 171 0.25 7.10 1.38
N LEU A 172 -0.75 7.05 0.51
CA LEU A 172 -2.16 7.04 0.88
C LEU A 172 -2.61 5.59 1.07
N TYR A 173 -2.92 5.19 2.29
CA TYR A 173 -3.34 3.83 2.61
C TYR A 173 -4.85 3.71 2.66
N TYR A 174 -5.45 3.09 1.64
CA TYR A 174 -6.88 2.87 1.46
C TYR A 174 -7.38 1.52 2.00
N GLY A 175 -6.72 0.95 2.97
CA GLY A 175 -7.15 -0.32 3.56
C GLY A 175 -8.54 -0.29 4.21
N TRP A 176 -9.07 0.91 4.51
CA TRP A 176 -10.37 1.13 5.14
C TRP A 176 -11.27 2.07 4.32
N CYS A 177 -10.94 2.28 3.05
CA CYS A 177 -11.65 3.18 2.16
C CYS A 177 -11.51 2.70 0.70
N PRO A 178 -12.58 2.59 -0.07
CA PRO A 178 -13.99 2.63 0.36
C PRO A 178 -14.33 1.48 1.34
N PHE A 179 -15.26 1.77 2.26
CA PHE A 179 -15.75 0.77 3.21
C PHE A 179 -17.15 0.28 2.79
N ASP A 180 -17.22 -0.23 1.59
CA ASP A 180 -18.37 -0.87 0.98
C ASP A 180 -18.35 -2.39 1.17
N GLN A 181 -19.31 -3.10 0.56
CA GLN A 181 -19.37 -4.55 0.61
C GLN A 181 -18.08 -5.20 0.07
N GLY A 182 -17.49 -4.65 -1.01
CA GLY A 182 -16.25 -5.15 -1.59
C GLY A 182 -15.06 -4.96 -0.66
N GLY A 183 -14.95 -3.79 0.00
CA GLY A 183 -13.94 -3.50 1.01
C GLY A 183 -14.02 -4.43 2.22
N ILE A 184 -15.23 -4.74 2.68
CA ILE A 184 -15.47 -5.69 3.79
C ILE A 184 -15.05 -7.11 3.37
N VAL A 185 -15.50 -7.59 2.21
CA VAL A 185 -15.14 -8.93 1.69
C VAL A 185 -13.63 -9.07 1.57
N ARG A 186 -12.96 -8.08 0.98
CA ARG A 186 -11.50 -8.05 0.85
C ARG A 186 -10.78 -8.19 2.20
N LYS A 187 -11.30 -7.58 3.28
CA LYS A 187 -10.70 -7.71 4.61
C LYS A 187 -10.96 -9.06 5.24
N LEU A 188 -12.13 -9.65 5.00
CA LEU A 188 -12.52 -10.92 5.62
C LEU A 188 -11.89 -12.14 4.91
N GLN A 189 -11.62 -12.05 3.62
CA GLN A 189 -11.10 -13.19 2.84
C GLN A 189 -9.71 -13.66 3.30
N ILE A 190 -8.84 -12.75 3.79
CA ILE A 190 -7.47 -13.08 4.18
C ILE A 190 -7.45 -14.07 5.34
N GLN A 191 -8.39 -13.98 6.29
CA GLN A 191 -8.38 -14.83 7.48
C GLN A 191 -8.46 -16.32 7.16
N THR A 192 -9.11 -16.69 6.06
CA THR A 192 -9.25 -18.10 5.66
C THR A 192 -7.95 -18.68 5.10
N GLN A 193 -7.05 -17.82 4.63
CA GLN A 193 -5.78 -18.19 4.01
C GLN A 193 -4.61 -18.19 5.01
N ILE A 194 -4.81 -17.67 6.25
CA ILE A 194 -3.76 -17.65 7.27
C ILE A 194 -3.57 -19.07 7.82
N PRO A 195 -2.39 -19.69 7.64
CA PRO A 195 -2.16 -21.06 8.09
C PRO A 195 -2.17 -21.17 9.62
N LEU A 196 -2.45 -22.39 10.09
CA LEU A 196 -2.55 -22.67 11.54
C LEU A 196 -1.27 -22.29 12.29
N ILE A 197 -0.11 -22.52 11.67
CA ILE A 197 1.19 -22.21 12.29
C ILE A 197 1.34 -20.72 12.59
N ASP A 198 0.90 -19.83 11.68
CA ASP A 198 0.95 -18.40 11.88
C ASP A 198 -0.04 -17.95 12.96
N ARG A 199 -1.24 -18.54 12.99
CA ARG A 199 -2.22 -18.29 14.05
C ARG A 199 -1.69 -18.69 15.43
N GLN A 200 -0.98 -19.81 15.54
CA GLN A 200 -0.36 -20.27 16.78
C GLN A 200 0.78 -19.35 17.25
N ARG A 201 1.48 -18.71 16.31
CA ARG A 201 2.52 -17.71 16.58
C ARG A 201 1.96 -16.32 16.89
N GLY A 202 0.64 -16.14 16.78
CA GLY A 202 -0.02 -14.84 16.92
C GLY A 202 0.19 -13.92 15.72
N TRP A 203 0.60 -14.46 14.55
CA TRP A 203 0.76 -13.70 13.34
C TRP A 203 -0.53 -13.60 12.56
N GLY A 204 -0.73 -12.48 11.88
CA GLY A 204 -1.95 -12.24 11.14
C GLY A 204 -3.21 -12.08 12.01
N PHE A 205 -3.09 -12.02 13.35
CA PHE A 205 -4.24 -11.91 14.26
C PHE A 205 -5.18 -10.74 13.92
N HIS A 206 -4.63 -9.66 13.36
CA HIS A 206 -5.38 -8.48 12.95
C HIS A 206 -6.27 -8.69 11.72
N HIS A 207 -6.09 -9.80 11.01
CA HIS A 207 -6.97 -10.24 9.93
C HIS A 207 -8.07 -11.19 10.41
N ILE A 208 -7.96 -11.75 11.64
CA ILE A 208 -8.98 -12.62 12.22
C ILE A 208 -10.06 -11.74 12.82
N THR A 209 -11.12 -11.50 12.05
CA THR A 209 -12.14 -10.51 12.37
C THR A 209 -13.49 -10.88 11.73
N ASN A 210 -14.52 -10.13 12.05
CA ASN A 210 -15.84 -10.22 11.43
C ASN A 210 -16.36 -8.84 11.02
N LYS A 211 -17.48 -8.81 10.30
CA LYS A 211 -18.07 -7.56 9.79
C LYS A 211 -18.41 -6.59 10.92
N GLU A 212 -18.96 -7.08 12.01
CA GLU A 212 -19.37 -6.27 13.17
C GLU A 212 -18.16 -5.58 13.81
N THR A 213 -17.07 -6.33 14.01
CA THR A 213 -15.80 -5.78 14.53
C THR A 213 -15.19 -4.75 13.57
N LEU A 214 -15.22 -5.02 12.26
CA LEU A 214 -14.73 -4.06 11.26
C LEU A 214 -15.54 -2.77 11.29
N THR A 215 -16.88 -2.88 11.35
CA THR A 215 -17.78 -1.72 11.41
C THR A 215 -17.57 -0.94 12.70
N TYR A 216 -17.49 -1.62 13.83
CA TYR A 216 -17.21 -1.00 15.12
C TYR A 216 -15.91 -0.19 15.11
N ARG A 217 -14.83 -0.78 14.58
CA ARG A 217 -13.52 -0.10 14.48
C ARG A 217 -13.57 1.12 13.57
N LEU A 218 -14.24 1.00 12.43
CA LEU A 218 -14.41 2.15 11.55
C LEU A 218 -15.12 3.30 12.27
N GLU A 219 -16.25 3.02 12.90
CA GLU A 219 -17.14 4.04 13.50
C GLU A 219 -16.58 4.62 14.79
N ASN A 220 -15.92 3.80 15.61
CA ASN A 220 -15.52 4.20 16.96
C ASN A 220 -14.02 4.47 17.12
N GLU A 221 -13.16 3.91 16.23
CA GLU A 221 -11.71 4.13 16.32
C GLU A 221 -11.18 5.06 15.23
N PHE A 222 -11.67 4.94 13.97
CA PHE A 222 -11.05 5.64 12.83
C PHE A 222 -11.78 6.92 12.43
N ILE A 223 -13.11 6.90 12.29
CA ILE A 223 -13.88 8.10 11.95
C ILE A 223 -13.64 9.23 12.97
N PRO A 224 -13.69 8.99 14.31
CA PRO A 224 -13.48 10.07 15.28
C PRO A 224 -12.07 10.68 15.25
N ARG A 225 -11.09 10.00 14.65
CA ARG A 225 -9.71 10.47 14.50
C ARG A 225 -9.43 11.11 13.16
N SER A 226 -10.33 10.89 12.19
CA SER A 226 -10.15 11.40 10.84
C SER A 226 -10.47 12.89 10.75
N ARG A 227 -9.78 13.55 9.84
CA ARG A 227 -10.02 14.93 9.42
C ARG A 227 -10.00 15.03 7.91
N ASP A 228 -10.46 16.14 7.38
CA ASP A 228 -10.27 16.47 5.97
C ASP A 228 -8.76 16.67 5.70
N LEU A 229 -8.23 15.95 4.72
CA LEU A 229 -6.84 15.99 4.26
C LEU A 229 -6.70 16.62 2.88
N THR A 230 -7.75 17.26 2.36
CA THR A 230 -7.76 17.81 0.99
C THR A 230 -6.57 18.72 0.74
N GLU A 231 -6.31 19.69 1.61
CA GLU A 231 -5.20 20.63 1.45
C GLU A 231 -3.83 19.91 1.49
N GLU A 232 -3.68 18.96 2.42
CA GLU A 232 -2.46 18.18 2.58
C GLU A 232 -2.18 17.30 1.34
N ILE A 233 -3.20 16.61 0.84
CA ILE A 233 -3.11 15.81 -0.39
C ILE A 233 -2.81 16.70 -1.60
N GLN A 234 -3.46 17.85 -1.72
CA GLN A 234 -3.23 18.79 -2.83
C GLN A 234 -1.78 19.29 -2.88
N GLN A 235 -1.12 19.51 -1.76
CA GLN A 235 0.29 19.91 -1.72
C GLN A 235 1.20 18.86 -2.38
N TYR A 236 0.88 17.56 -2.26
CA TYR A 236 1.62 16.48 -2.91
C TYR A 236 1.23 16.37 -4.40
N VAL A 237 -0.05 16.45 -4.73
CA VAL A 237 -0.57 16.27 -6.09
C VAL A 237 -0.18 17.41 -7.03
N THR A 238 -0.13 18.66 -6.54
CA THR A 238 0.27 19.81 -7.37
C THR A 238 1.69 19.68 -7.89
N LYS A 239 2.60 19.19 -7.06
CA LYS A 239 3.99 18.93 -7.46
C LYS A 239 4.12 17.83 -8.50
N HIS A 240 3.20 16.87 -8.51
CA HIS A 240 3.15 15.81 -9.52
C HIS A 240 2.69 16.31 -10.90
N LYS A 241 1.71 17.22 -10.94
CA LYS A 241 1.16 17.74 -12.22
C LYS A 241 2.14 18.65 -12.97
N ASP A 242 3.03 19.31 -12.29
CA ASP A 242 4.04 20.17 -12.94
C ASP A 242 5.02 19.38 -13.81
N LEU A 243 5.22 18.08 -13.54
CA LEU A 243 6.09 17.22 -14.34
C LEU A 243 5.42 16.71 -15.62
N SER A 244 4.11 16.55 -15.64
CA SER A 244 3.36 16.09 -16.83
C SER A 244 3.28 17.12 -17.95
N ASN A 245 3.70 18.36 -17.70
CA ASN A 245 3.79 19.45 -18.70
C ASN A 245 5.21 19.64 -19.28
N ILE A 246 6.16 18.78 -18.93
CA ILE A 246 7.57 18.88 -19.36
C ILE A 246 7.93 17.75 -20.35
N LEU A 247 7.05 16.78 -20.55
CA LEU A 247 7.13 15.73 -21.55
C LEU A 247 6.15 16.02 -22.70
#